data_fca8a267d9b5c94049b2056478579128
#
_entry.id   fca8a267d9b5c94049b2056478579128
#
_cell.length_a   1.000
_cell.length_b   1.000
_cell.length_c   1.000
_cell.angle_alpha   90.00
_cell.angle_beta   90.00
_cell.angle_gamma   90.00
#
_symmetry.space_group_name_H-M   'P 1'
#
loop_
_entity.id
_entity.type
_entity.pdbx_description
1 polymer ?
#
loop_
_entity_poly.entity_id
_entity_poly.type
_entity_poly.pdbx_seq_one_letter_code
_entity_poly.pdbx_strand_id
1 'polypeptide(L)'
;MDKLKGSLLSRLFLAGVFFFLSPLAIFSSFWLLSQDKEASNGAAGATTFIPSLRLYTALPPTGGNLSFEVRGVDSRPVLLKQYLAYYHSPLEPYADYIFAISQKYDLDYRLLVAIAQQESNLGKKIPPGSYNAWGWGIHSRGTLGFSGWEEAIETVARGLREDYLNQGLTTPEEIMSKYTPLSNGSWAAGVNQFMAEIEEGKIKK
;
A
#
# COMPACT_ATOMS: atom_id res chain seq x y z
N MET A 1 -20.34 -43.80 38.75
CA MET A 1 -19.09 -43.45 38.05
C MET A 1 -19.17 -43.63 36.53
N ASP A 2 -20.16 -44.33 35.98
CA ASP A 2 -20.22 -44.67 34.54
C ASP A 2 -20.81 -43.59 33.62
N LYS A 3 -21.64 -42.68 34.12
CA LYS A 3 -22.21 -41.57 33.31
C LYS A 3 -21.18 -40.48 32.90
N LEU A 4 -20.13 -40.31 33.66
CA LEU A 4 -19.07 -39.34 33.37
C LEU A 4 -18.09 -39.82 32.27
N LYS A 5 -17.85 -41.15 32.20
CA LYS A 5 -16.98 -41.74 31.18
C LYS A 5 -17.59 -41.71 29.80
N GLY A 6 -18.92 -41.90 29.66
CA GLY A 6 -19.61 -41.80 28.37
C GLY A 6 -19.61 -40.39 27.79
N SER A 7 -19.70 -39.35 28.62
CA SER A 7 -19.65 -37.96 28.20
C SER A 7 -18.25 -37.52 27.71
N LEU A 8 -17.18 -38.03 28.32
CA LEU A 8 -15.80 -37.71 27.92
C LEU A 8 -15.43 -38.36 26.59
N LEU A 9 -15.80 -39.65 26.41
CA LEU A 9 -15.58 -40.39 25.17
C LEU A 9 -16.34 -39.78 24.00
N SER A 10 -17.58 -39.33 24.20
CA SER A 10 -18.37 -38.64 23.18
C SER A 10 -17.75 -37.30 22.77
N ARG A 11 -17.20 -36.52 23.71
CA ARG A 11 -16.53 -35.25 23.41
C ARG A 11 -15.20 -35.46 22.69
N LEU A 12 -14.44 -36.48 23.05
CA LEU A 12 -13.20 -36.85 22.35
C LEU A 12 -13.46 -37.35 20.93
N PHE A 13 -14.55 -38.13 20.73
CA PHE A 13 -14.98 -38.58 19.42
C PHE A 13 -15.41 -37.40 18.53
N LEU A 14 -16.19 -36.44 19.07
CA LEU A 14 -16.61 -35.24 18.33
C LEU A 14 -15.42 -34.35 17.96
N ALA A 15 -14.45 -34.19 18.85
CA ALA A 15 -13.22 -33.46 18.55
C ALA A 15 -12.39 -34.15 17.45
N GLY A 16 -12.26 -35.47 17.51
CA GLY A 16 -11.58 -36.26 16.47
C GLY A 16 -12.23 -36.10 15.10
N VAL A 17 -13.56 -36.21 15.03
CA VAL A 17 -14.32 -36.00 13.79
C VAL A 17 -14.13 -34.62 13.23
N PHE A 18 -14.12 -33.60 14.08
CA PHE A 18 -13.88 -32.21 13.66
C PHE A 18 -12.47 -32.01 13.07
N PHE A 19 -11.43 -32.54 13.70
CA PHE A 19 -10.06 -32.44 13.24
C PHE A 19 -9.78 -33.23 11.95
N PHE A 20 -10.49 -34.30 11.67
CA PHE A 20 -10.34 -35.08 10.45
C PHE A 20 -11.18 -34.55 9.27
N LEU A 21 -12.38 -34.02 9.52
CA LEU A 21 -13.25 -33.48 8.47
C LEU A 21 -12.89 -32.05 8.05
N SER A 22 -12.33 -31.26 8.97
CA SER A 22 -11.96 -29.86 8.69
C SER A 22 -10.92 -29.70 7.56
N PRO A 23 -9.80 -30.45 7.54
CA PRO A 23 -8.85 -30.33 6.43
C PRO A 23 -9.40 -30.84 5.10
N LEU A 24 -10.29 -31.85 5.12
CA LEU A 24 -10.91 -32.36 3.88
C LEU A 24 -11.80 -31.31 3.20
N ALA A 25 -12.54 -30.54 3.98
CA ALA A 25 -13.38 -29.44 3.47
C ALA A 25 -12.54 -28.29 2.88
N ILE A 26 -11.39 -28.00 3.48
CA ILE A 26 -10.46 -26.97 2.99
C ILE A 26 -9.81 -27.43 1.67
N PHE A 27 -9.37 -28.68 1.58
CA PHE A 27 -8.78 -29.23 0.35
C PHE A 27 -9.80 -29.32 -0.79
N SER A 28 -11.06 -29.69 -0.53
CA SER A 28 -12.10 -29.73 -1.56
C SER A 28 -12.45 -28.35 -2.10
N SER A 29 -12.47 -27.34 -1.25
CA SER A 29 -12.69 -25.93 -1.65
C SER A 29 -11.55 -25.40 -2.51
N PHE A 30 -10.31 -25.77 -2.20
CA PHE A 30 -9.14 -25.36 -2.98
C PHE A 30 -9.10 -26.06 -4.36
N TRP A 31 -9.55 -27.32 -4.41
CA TRP A 31 -9.61 -28.07 -5.67
C TRP A 31 -10.69 -27.55 -6.61
N LEU A 32 -11.86 -27.12 -6.10
CA LEU A 32 -12.91 -26.49 -6.90
C LEU A 32 -12.47 -25.14 -7.48
N LEU A 33 -11.72 -24.32 -6.70
CA LEU A 33 -11.18 -23.04 -7.16
C LEU A 33 -10.04 -23.18 -8.19
N SER A 34 -9.38 -24.33 -8.24
CA SER A 34 -8.32 -24.59 -9.22
C SER A 34 -8.84 -25.04 -10.60
N GLN A 35 -10.09 -25.44 -10.71
CA GLN A 35 -10.68 -25.87 -11.98
C GLN A 35 -11.16 -24.72 -12.89
N ASP A 36 -11.30 -23.50 -12.37
CA ASP A 36 -11.74 -22.35 -13.16
C ASP A 36 -10.64 -21.69 -14.03
N LYS A 37 -9.44 -22.28 -14.10
CA LYS A 37 -8.31 -21.73 -14.86
C LYS A 37 -8.09 -22.27 -16.27
N GLU A 38 -8.92 -23.19 -16.76
CA GLU A 38 -8.75 -23.76 -18.12
C GLU A 38 -9.93 -23.56 -19.06
N ALA A 39 -10.56 -22.38 -19.06
CA ALA A 39 -11.55 -22.06 -20.08
C ALA A 39 -11.43 -20.61 -20.56
N SER A 40 -10.27 -20.24 -21.11
CA SER A 40 -10.14 -19.02 -21.92
C SER A 40 -8.88 -19.03 -22.79
N ASN A 41 -8.74 -20.05 -23.63
CA ASN A 41 -7.87 -19.96 -24.80
C ASN A 41 -8.71 -20.31 -26.03
N GLY A 42 -9.28 -19.28 -26.67
CA GLY A 42 -9.93 -19.41 -27.95
C GLY A 42 -11.00 -18.37 -28.22
N ALA A 43 -10.59 -17.11 -28.42
CA ALA A 43 -11.41 -16.20 -29.21
C ALA A 43 -10.49 -15.25 -29.98
N ALA A 44 -10.56 -15.43 -31.30
CA ALA A 44 -9.90 -14.63 -32.31
C ALA A 44 -10.22 -13.14 -32.18
N GLY A 45 -9.20 -12.31 -32.43
CA GLY A 45 -9.21 -10.99 -33.08
C GLY A 45 -10.48 -10.15 -32.98
N ALA A 46 -10.69 -9.45 -31.87
CA ALA A 46 -11.47 -8.23 -31.90
C ALA A 46 -10.47 -7.07 -31.82
N THR A 47 -10.08 -6.52 -32.97
CA THR A 47 -9.47 -5.20 -33.09
C THR A 47 -10.45 -4.20 -32.54
N THR A 48 -10.28 -3.83 -31.28
CA THR A 48 -10.91 -2.64 -30.72
C THR A 48 -10.37 -1.44 -31.48
N PHE A 49 -11.21 -0.90 -32.35
CA PHE A 49 -11.01 0.42 -32.93
C PHE A 49 -10.98 1.44 -31.79
N ILE A 50 -9.78 1.84 -31.38
CA ILE A 50 -9.61 3.09 -30.65
C ILE A 50 -9.91 4.18 -31.67
N PRO A 51 -10.93 5.03 -31.47
CA PRO A 51 -11.10 6.19 -32.34
C PRO A 51 -9.84 7.03 -32.21
N SER A 52 -8.99 6.98 -33.25
CA SER A 52 -7.83 7.83 -33.35
C SER A 52 -8.33 9.27 -33.26
N LEU A 53 -7.98 9.94 -32.16
CA LEU A 53 -8.15 11.38 -32.02
C LEU A 53 -7.33 12.01 -33.14
N ARG A 54 -7.98 12.35 -34.27
CA ARG A 54 -7.35 13.15 -35.32
C ARG A 54 -7.20 14.55 -34.76
N LEU A 55 -6.04 14.83 -34.13
CA LEU A 55 -5.60 16.20 -33.98
C LEU A 55 -5.39 16.75 -35.40
N TYR A 56 -6.33 17.54 -35.86
CA TYR A 56 -6.10 18.42 -37.00
C TYR A 56 -5.16 19.51 -36.55
N THR A 57 -3.86 19.28 -36.64
CA THR A 57 -2.86 20.34 -36.64
C THR A 57 -2.81 20.87 -38.07
N ALA A 58 -3.45 22.02 -38.29
CA ALA A 58 -3.09 22.86 -39.42
C ALA A 58 -1.64 23.34 -39.16
N LEU A 59 -0.69 22.60 -39.72
CA LEU A 59 0.72 23.05 -39.73
C LEU A 59 0.84 24.26 -40.69
N PRO A 60 1.34 25.40 -40.24
CA PRO A 60 1.77 26.45 -41.18
C PRO A 60 2.98 25.90 -41.97
N PRO A 61 3.08 26.19 -43.28
CA PRO A 61 4.18 25.74 -44.10
C PRO A 61 5.39 26.64 -43.89
N THR A 62 6.14 26.42 -42.85
CA THR A 62 7.48 27.02 -42.69
C THR A 62 8.38 26.03 -41.98
N GLY A 63 9.44 25.63 -42.72
CA GLY A 63 10.40 24.63 -42.26
C GLY A 63 11.20 25.09 -41.05
N GLY A 64 10.71 24.70 -39.91
CA GLY A 64 11.45 24.70 -38.65
C GLY A 64 11.28 23.32 -38.04
N ASN A 65 12.36 22.64 -37.73
CA ASN A 65 12.31 21.41 -36.94
C ASN A 65 11.76 21.75 -35.54
N LEU A 66 10.44 21.69 -35.38
CA LEU A 66 9.80 21.71 -34.07
C LEU A 66 9.91 20.28 -33.50
N SER A 67 11.02 20.03 -32.81
CA SER A 67 11.09 18.86 -31.94
C SER A 67 10.20 19.12 -30.72
N PHE A 68 8.95 18.62 -30.78
CA PHE A 68 8.12 18.55 -29.60
C PHE A 68 8.68 17.44 -28.74
N GLU A 69 9.38 17.78 -27.67
CA GLU A 69 9.68 16.87 -26.59
C GLU A 69 8.34 16.58 -25.89
N VAL A 70 7.74 15.44 -26.20
CA VAL A 70 6.58 14.95 -25.45
C VAL A 70 7.11 14.50 -24.08
N ARG A 71 7.16 15.43 -23.14
CA ARG A 71 7.38 15.07 -21.73
C ARG A 71 6.13 14.34 -21.29
N GLY A 72 6.24 13.03 -21.10
CA GLY A 72 5.20 12.24 -20.45
C GLY A 72 4.89 12.88 -19.09
N VAL A 73 3.63 13.15 -18.82
CA VAL A 73 3.20 13.64 -17.50
C VAL A 73 3.56 12.57 -16.48
N ASP A 74 4.28 12.93 -15.43
CA ASP A 74 4.60 12.02 -14.34
C ASP A 74 3.32 11.55 -13.66
N SER A 75 3.04 10.26 -13.74
CA SER A 75 1.82 9.66 -13.16
C SER A 75 1.90 9.40 -11.67
N ARG A 76 3.08 9.44 -11.07
CA ARG A 76 3.30 9.10 -9.65
C ARG A 76 2.48 9.95 -8.67
N PRO A 77 2.37 11.29 -8.81
CA PRO A 77 1.50 12.09 -7.94
C PRO A 77 0.03 11.68 -8.06
N VAL A 78 -0.41 11.32 -9.28
CA VAL A 78 -1.78 10.88 -9.54
C VAL A 78 -2.08 9.55 -8.82
N LEU A 79 -1.14 8.60 -8.83
CA LEU A 79 -1.27 7.34 -8.10
C LEU A 79 -1.39 7.57 -6.59
N LEU A 80 -0.56 8.43 -6.02
CA LEU A 80 -0.67 8.80 -4.60
C LEU A 80 -2.04 9.41 -4.28
N LYS A 81 -2.50 10.36 -5.09
CA LYS A 81 -3.77 11.02 -4.89
C LYS A 81 -4.94 10.04 -4.96
N GLN A 82 -4.95 9.16 -5.95
CA GLN A 82 -5.99 8.13 -6.11
C GLN A 82 -6.01 7.17 -4.91
N TYR A 83 -4.84 6.74 -4.44
CA TYR A 83 -4.74 5.88 -3.27
C TYR A 83 -5.28 6.55 -2.01
N LEU A 84 -4.88 7.79 -1.74
CA LEU A 84 -5.33 8.57 -0.59
C LEU A 84 -6.84 8.87 -0.66
N ALA A 85 -7.37 9.20 -1.84
CA ALA A 85 -8.79 9.45 -2.08
C ALA A 85 -9.64 8.18 -1.82
N TYR A 86 -9.19 7.03 -2.32
CA TYR A 86 -9.90 5.77 -2.11
C TYR A 86 -10.10 5.45 -0.63
N TYR A 87 -9.07 5.69 0.20
CA TYR A 87 -9.16 5.48 1.63
C TYR A 87 -9.79 6.65 2.40
N HIS A 88 -10.26 7.71 1.73
CA HIS A 88 -10.78 8.93 2.36
C HIS A 88 -9.80 9.50 3.40
N SER A 89 -8.54 9.60 3.00
CA SER A 89 -7.47 10.06 3.87
C SER A 89 -7.48 11.58 4.04
N PRO A 90 -7.24 12.12 5.26
CA PRO A 90 -6.99 13.55 5.42
C PRO A 90 -5.70 14.03 4.73
N LEU A 91 -4.84 13.11 4.28
CA LEU A 91 -3.63 13.41 3.51
C LEU A 91 -3.91 13.59 2.01
N GLU A 92 -5.12 13.31 1.50
CA GLU A 92 -5.43 13.43 0.07
C GLU A 92 -5.11 14.80 -0.51
N PRO A 93 -5.46 15.94 0.13
CA PRO A 93 -5.13 17.27 -0.38
C PRO A 93 -3.62 17.53 -0.49
N TYR A 94 -2.80 16.74 0.18
CA TYR A 94 -1.36 16.88 0.26
C TYR A 94 -0.60 15.91 -0.65
N ALA A 95 -1.27 15.18 -1.55
CA ALA A 95 -0.64 14.18 -2.42
C ALA A 95 0.52 14.75 -3.25
N ASP A 96 0.32 15.90 -3.88
CA ASP A 96 1.36 16.57 -4.67
C ASP A 96 2.51 17.06 -3.78
N TYR A 97 2.21 17.55 -2.59
CA TYR A 97 3.22 17.96 -1.61
C TYR A 97 4.04 16.77 -1.10
N ILE A 98 3.38 15.65 -0.77
CA ILE A 98 4.05 14.39 -0.38
C ILE A 98 5.03 13.96 -1.49
N PHE A 99 4.59 14.00 -2.74
CA PHE A 99 5.44 13.66 -3.87
C PHE A 99 6.65 14.60 -3.97
N ALA A 100 6.42 15.90 -3.93
CA ALA A 100 7.49 16.90 -4.01
C ALA A 100 8.52 16.77 -2.86
N ILE A 101 8.05 16.53 -1.64
CA ILE A 101 8.90 16.32 -0.47
C ILE A 101 9.66 14.98 -0.57
N SER A 102 9.03 13.92 -1.08
CA SER A 102 9.73 12.66 -1.33
C SER A 102 10.89 12.84 -2.31
N GLN A 103 10.67 13.61 -3.40
CA GLN A 103 11.75 13.95 -4.35
C GLN A 103 12.84 14.82 -3.69
N LYS A 104 12.45 15.83 -2.89
CA LYS A 104 13.39 16.72 -2.19
C LYS A 104 14.37 15.95 -1.30
N TYR A 105 13.88 14.93 -0.60
CA TYR A 105 14.66 14.12 0.33
C TYR A 105 15.14 12.80 -0.29
N ASP A 106 15.00 12.62 -1.60
CA ASP A 106 15.40 11.42 -2.35
C ASP A 106 14.88 10.13 -1.68
N LEU A 107 13.58 10.12 -1.40
CA LEU A 107 12.83 8.98 -0.89
C LEU A 107 12.05 8.32 -2.04
N ASP A 108 11.79 7.03 -1.92
CA ASP A 108 10.75 6.40 -2.73
C ASP A 108 9.42 7.14 -2.49
N TYR A 109 8.78 7.62 -3.58
CA TYR A 109 7.57 8.43 -3.50
C TYR A 109 6.40 7.77 -2.76
N ARG A 110 6.40 6.43 -2.68
CA ARG A 110 5.38 5.61 -2.01
C ARG A 110 5.60 5.51 -0.51
N LEU A 111 6.85 5.63 -0.06
CA LEU A 111 7.28 5.26 1.29
C LEU A 111 6.51 6.01 2.38
N LEU A 112 6.38 7.33 2.26
CA LEU A 112 5.65 8.15 3.25
C LEU A 112 4.19 7.71 3.39
N VAL A 113 3.51 7.45 2.26
CA VAL A 113 2.11 7.03 2.25
C VAL A 113 1.96 5.61 2.79
N ALA A 114 2.86 4.70 2.43
CA ALA A 114 2.82 3.32 2.89
C ALA A 114 3.05 3.21 4.41
N ILE A 115 4.00 3.99 4.98
CA ILE A 115 4.20 4.05 6.43
C ILE A 115 2.97 4.64 7.12
N ALA A 116 2.40 5.74 6.61
CA ALA A 116 1.18 6.34 7.18
C ALA A 116 -0.01 5.36 7.16
N GLN A 117 -0.12 4.53 6.11
CA GLN A 117 -1.13 3.47 6.05
C GLN A 117 -0.93 2.44 7.16
N GLN A 118 0.31 1.99 7.34
CA GLN A 118 0.69 1.00 8.34
C GLN A 118 0.44 1.49 9.77
N GLU A 119 0.79 2.74 10.06
CA GLU A 119 0.77 3.30 11.42
C GLU A 119 -0.61 3.77 11.86
N SER A 120 -1.35 4.44 10.99
CA SER A 120 -2.55 5.16 11.40
C SER A 120 -3.73 5.05 10.42
N ASN A 121 -3.67 4.11 9.47
CA ASN A 121 -4.65 4.06 8.39
C ASN A 121 -4.74 5.43 7.69
N LEU A 122 -3.59 5.93 7.23
CA LEU A 122 -3.43 7.21 6.51
C LEU A 122 -3.89 8.44 7.33
N GLY A 123 -3.55 8.49 8.61
CA GLY A 123 -3.88 9.63 9.49
C GLY A 123 -5.31 9.63 10.03
N LYS A 124 -6.11 8.59 9.76
CA LYS A 124 -7.47 8.47 10.30
C LYS A 124 -7.52 8.03 11.76
N LYS A 125 -6.47 7.36 12.24
CA LYS A 125 -6.36 6.84 13.61
C LYS A 125 -5.19 7.50 14.33
N ILE A 126 -5.30 8.81 14.53
CA ILE A 126 -4.31 9.62 15.26
C ILE A 126 -4.98 10.39 16.40
N PRO A 127 -4.23 10.81 17.42
CA PRO A 127 -4.76 11.73 18.43
C PRO A 127 -5.25 13.02 17.76
N PRO A 128 -6.41 13.56 18.20
CA PRO A 128 -6.96 14.79 17.63
C PRO A 128 -5.93 15.94 17.65
N GLY A 129 -5.75 16.61 16.52
CA GLY A 129 -4.85 17.74 16.38
C GLY A 129 -3.35 17.41 16.38
N SER A 130 -2.96 16.12 16.39
CA SER A 130 -1.54 15.74 16.38
C SER A 130 -0.88 15.84 15.02
N TYR A 131 -1.62 15.71 13.94
CA TYR A 131 -1.14 15.62 12.54
C TYR A 131 -0.02 14.59 12.33
N ASN A 132 0.11 13.60 13.25
CA ASN A 132 1.17 12.60 13.23
C ASN A 132 0.65 11.26 12.71
N ALA A 133 0.61 11.12 11.38
CA ALA A 133 0.16 9.90 10.74
C ALA A 133 1.19 8.75 10.81
N TRP A 134 2.42 9.04 11.16
CA TRP A 134 3.57 8.13 11.11
C TRP A 134 3.99 7.58 12.48
N GLY A 135 3.34 7.98 13.57
CA GLY A 135 3.83 7.63 14.89
C GLY A 135 5.21 8.20 15.21
N TRP A 136 5.63 9.27 14.51
CA TRP A 136 6.96 9.83 14.60
C TRP A 136 7.23 10.42 15.99
N GLY A 137 8.38 10.08 16.59
CA GLY A 137 8.77 10.63 17.88
C GLY A 137 7.86 10.25 19.06
N ILE A 138 7.19 9.10 18.99
CA ILE A 138 6.43 8.53 20.11
C ILE A 138 7.41 7.91 21.10
N HIS A 139 7.41 8.41 22.33
CA HIS A 139 8.21 7.87 23.43
C HIS A 139 7.39 7.92 24.74
N SER A 140 7.93 7.31 25.79
CA SER A 140 7.27 7.22 27.10
C SER A 140 6.81 8.55 27.71
N ARG A 141 7.27 9.69 27.19
CA ARG A 141 6.91 11.04 27.65
C ARG A 141 5.83 11.73 26.82
N GLY A 142 5.31 11.10 25.78
CA GLY A 142 4.25 11.67 24.95
C GLY A 142 4.42 11.39 23.46
N THR A 143 3.44 11.85 22.68
CA THR A 143 3.43 11.79 21.21
C THR A 143 3.86 13.15 20.68
N LEU A 144 4.81 13.19 19.74
CA LEU A 144 5.13 14.40 19.01
C LEU A 144 3.90 14.84 18.20
N GLY A 145 3.44 16.06 18.42
CA GLY A 145 2.43 16.72 17.59
C GLY A 145 3.09 17.71 16.65
N PHE A 146 2.43 17.98 15.54
CA PHE A 146 2.83 18.98 14.55
C PHE A 146 1.77 20.08 14.45
N SER A 147 2.13 21.25 13.95
CA SER A 147 1.19 22.36 13.74
C SER A 147 0.26 22.15 12.53
N GLY A 148 0.64 21.24 11.64
CA GLY A 148 -0.12 20.92 10.43
C GLY A 148 0.50 19.75 9.65
N TRP A 149 -0.19 19.37 8.59
CA TRP A 149 0.23 18.24 7.75
C TRP A 149 1.55 18.50 7.02
N GLU A 150 1.77 19.73 6.52
CA GLU A 150 3.00 20.07 5.80
C GLU A 150 4.24 19.91 6.70
N GLU A 151 4.18 20.45 7.93
CA GLU A 151 5.27 20.29 8.90
C GLU A 151 5.53 18.82 9.21
N ALA A 152 4.48 18.04 9.40
CA ALA A 152 4.57 16.62 9.69
C ALA A 152 5.24 15.86 8.53
N ILE A 153 4.76 16.07 7.30
CA ILE A 153 5.28 15.40 6.10
C ILE A 153 6.76 15.73 5.92
N GLU A 154 7.14 17.00 6.01
CA GLU A 154 8.53 17.40 5.82
C GLU A 154 9.44 16.90 6.93
N THR A 155 9.00 16.97 8.19
CA THR A 155 9.80 16.49 9.34
C THR A 155 10.04 14.98 9.25
N VAL A 156 9.02 14.21 8.93
CA VAL A 156 9.15 12.75 8.80
C VAL A 156 10.03 12.39 7.61
N ALA A 157 9.85 13.04 6.46
CA ALA A 157 10.68 12.80 5.27
C ALA A 157 12.15 13.08 5.53
N ARG A 158 12.45 14.22 6.15
CA ARG A 158 13.82 14.59 6.55
C ARG A 158 14.40 13.56 7.49
N GLY A 159 13.68 13.18 8.54
CA GLY A 159 14.15 12.18 9.49
C GLY A 159 14.37 10.82 8.88
N LEU A 160 13.49 10.36 7.95
CA LEU A 160 13.73 9.13 7.20
C LEU A 160 15.03 9.21 6.39
N ARG A 161 15.30 10.34 5.73
CA ARG A 161 16.56 10.53 5.00
C ARG A 161 17.76 10.53 5.94
N GLU A 162 17.75 11.39 6.95
CA GLU A 162 18.92 11.65 7.81
C GLU A 162 19.21 10.48 8.76
N ASP A 163 18.17 9.95 9.40
CA ASP A 163 18.31 8.96 10.47
C ASP A 163 18.24 7.50 10.00
N TYR A 164 17.80 7.24 8.76
CA TYR A 164 17.66 5.90 8.22
C TYR A 164 18.44 5.72 6.92
N LEU A 165 18.04 6.38 5.82
CA LEU A 165 18.62 6.12 4.51
C LEU A 165 20.12 6.47 4.45
N ASN A 166 20.54 7.59 5.06
CA ASN A 166 21.95 7.97 5.14
C ASN A 166 22.77 7.00 6.02
N GLN A 167 22.11 6.14 6.80
CA GLN A 167 22.75 5.08 7.59
C GLN A 167 22.71 3.72 6.89
N GLY A 168 22.26 3.67 5.62
CA GLY A 168 22.16 2.46 4.83
C GLY A 168 20.89 1.64 5.05
N LEU A 169 19.92 2.15 5.83
CA LEU A 169 18.62 1.51 6.05
C LEU A 169 17.67 1.97 4.94
N THR A 170 17.66 1.29 3.80
CA THR A 170 16.99 1.74 2.57
C THR A 170 15.73 0.95 2.22
N THR A 171 15.61 -0.28 2.71
CA THR A 171 14.43 -1.13 2.52
C THR A 171 13.48 -1.08 3.71
N PRO A 172 12.18 -1.38 3.56
CA PRO A 172 11.26 -1.47 4.70
C PRO A 172 11.73 -2.41 5.81
N GLU A 173 12.41 -3.52 5.48
CA GLU A 173 12.97 -4.47 6.43
C GLU A 173 14.09 -3.84 7.26
N GLU A 174 14.98 -3.10 6.61
CA GLU A 174 16.09 -2.41 7.28
C GLU A 174 15.55 -1.25 8.13
N ILE A 175 14.62 -0.44 7.60
CA ILE A 175 13.97 0.65 8.31
C ILE A 175 13.25 0.11 9.57
N MET A 176 12.55 -1.02 9.46
CA MET A 176 11.84 -1.67 10.56
C MET A 176 12.75 -1.95 11.75
N SER A 177 14.01 -2.33 11.49
CA SER A 177 14.97 -2.68 12.57
C SER A 177 15.18 -1.56 13.59
N LYS A 178 14.96 -0.30 13.18
CA LYS A 178 15.07 0.90 14.03
C LYS A 178 13.71 1.55 14.30
N TYR A 179 12.78 1.51 13.35
CA TYR A 179 11.46 2.14 13.47
C TYR A 179 10.55 1.37 14.44
N THR A 180 10.50 0.04 14.28
CA THR A 180 9.72 -0.88 15.12
C THR A 180 10.54 -2.12 15.48
N PRO A 181 11.55 -1.99 16.34
CA PRO A 181 12.52 -3.07 16.59
C PRO A 181 11.92 -4.34 17.21
N LEU A 182 10.71 -4.24 17.75
CA LEU A 182 9.98 -5.39 18.31
C LEU A 182 9.07 -6.09 17.29
N SER A 183 8.99 -5.59 16.05
CA SER A 183 8.20 -6.22 15.00
C SER A 183 8.84 -7.55 14.57
N ASN A 184 8.00 -8.54 14.35
CA ASN A 184 8.40 -9.86 13.81
C ASN A 184 8.46 -9.91 12.28
N GLY A 185 8.57 -8.78 11.61
CA GLY A 185 8.53 -8.66 10.14
C GLY A 185 7.20 -8.18 9.58
N SER A 186 6.13 -8.21 10.36
CA SER A 186 4.78 -7.83 9.88
C SER A 186 4.68 -6.36 9.47
N TRP A 187 5.45 -5.48 10.12
CA TRP A 187 5.50 -4.06 9.77
C TRP A 187 6.07 -3.87 8.36
N ALA A 188 7.24 -4.43 8.08
CA ALA A 188 7.87 -4.33 6.77
C ALA A 188 7.02 -4.97 5.67
N ALA A 189 6.43 -6.14 5.95
CA ALA A 189 5.52 -6.80 5.01
C ALA A 189 4.31 -5.92 4.66
N GLY A 190 3.73 -5.23 5.67
CA GLY A 190 2.63 -4.29 5.45
C GLY A 190 3.06 -3.08 4.60
N VAL A 191 4.20 -2.46 4.92
CA VAL A 191 4.72 -1.32 4.16
C VAL A 191 4.98 -1.71 2.71
N ASN A 192 5.64 -2.84 2.46
CA ASN A 192 5.88 -3.35 1.10
C ASN A 192 4.58 -3.63 0.34
N GLN A 193 3.57 -4.21 0.99
CA GLN A 193 2.26 -4.42 0.39
C GLN A 193 1.63 -3.10 -0.04
N PHE A 194 1.63 -2.09 0.81
CA PHE A 194 1.03 -0.79 0.49
C PHE A 194 1.82 -0.05 -0.60
N MET A 195 3.15 -0.16 -0.62
CA MET A 195 3.96 0.38 -1.73
C MET A 195 3.59 -0.28 -3.07
N ALA A 196 3.38 -1.60 -3.09
CA ALA A 196 2.96 -2.32 -4.29
C ALA A 196 1.54 -1.92 -4.73
N GLU A 197 0.60 -1.76 -3.80
CA GLU A 197 -0.77 -1.31 -4.10
C GLU A 197 -0.80 0.08 -4.74
N ILE A 198 0.04 1.00 -4.24
CA ILE A 198 0.19 2.35 -4.82
C ILE A 198 0.75 2.26 -6.24
N GLU A 199 1.82 1.48 -6.46
CA GLU A 199 2.47 1.32 -7.77
C GLU A 199 1.52 0.76 -8.82
N GLU A 200 0.79 -0.28 -8.46
CA GLU A 200 -0.13 -0.96 -9.37
C GLU A 200 -1.40 -0.17 -9.66
N GLY A 201 -1.68 0.89 -8.90
CA GLY A 201 -2.98 1.59 -8.93
C GLY A 201 -4.15 0.65 -8.60
N LYS A 202 -3.85 -0.52 -8.02
CA LYS A 202 -4.83 -1.55 -7.67
C LYS A 202 -5.08 -1.52 -6.17
N ILE A 203 -6.22 -1.02 -5.83
CA ILE A 203 -6.69 -1.03 -4.45
C ILE A 203 -7.54 -2.28 -4.28
N LYS A 204 -7.07 -3.25 -3.51
CA LYS A 204 -7.83 -4.47 -3.22
C LYS A 204 -9.10 -4.08 -2.45
N LYS A 205 -10.25 -4.46 -3.01
CA LYS A 205 -11.55 -4.36 -2.34
C LYS A 205 -11.66 -5.35 -1.20
#